data_183ce978ebef8651117e5e5868cd5dc8
#
_entry.id   183ce978ebef8651117e5e5868cd5dc8
#
_cell.length_a   1.000
_cell.length_b   1.000
_cell.length_c   1.000
_cell.angle_alpha   90.00
_cell.angle_beta   90.00
_cell.angle_gamma   90.00
#
_symmetry.space_group_name_H-M   'P 1'
#
loop_
_entity.id
_entity.type
_entity.pdbx_description
1 polymer ?
#
loop_
_entity_poly.entity_id
_entity_poly.type
_entity_poly.pdbx_seq_one_letter_code
_entity_poly.pdbx_strand_id
1 'polypeptide(L)'
;SAGSESIACFLQQAVQHARAGLKAIYMSGWQVAAANNTANTVYPDQSLYPVNSVPTAVKGINNALRRADQMQTLEQSGDTDFYLPIVADAEAGFGGALNAYELMMHMIEAGAAGVHFEDQLASEKKCGHLGGKVLVPTQQMIRTLNAARLAADVAGVDTVIMARTDAEAAT
;
A
#
# COMPACT_ATOMS: atom_id res chain seq x y z
N SER A 1 -18.64 -0.01 17.40
CA SER A 1 -17.95 1.20 16.92
C SER A 1 -17.67 1.09 15.43
N ALA A 2 -18.05 2.09 14.65
CA ALA A 2 -17.98 2.09 13.19
C ALA A 2 -16.58 1.77 12.60
N GLY A 3 -15.51 2.06 13.32
CA GLY A 3 -14.14 1.81 12.86
C GLY A 3 -13.75 0.32 12.84
N SER A 4 -14.23 -0.49 13.77
CA SER A 4 -13.93 -1.93 13.81
C SER A 4 -14.67 -2.72 12.75
N GLU A 5 -15.87 -2.29 12.37
CA GLU A 5 -16.66 -2.91 11.31
C GLU A 5 -16.09 -2.63 9.92
N SER A 6 -15.59 -1.42 9.70
CA SER A 6 -14.92 -1.04 8.44
C SER A 6 -13.65 -1.86 8.18
N ILE A 7 -12.80 -2.03 9.19
CA ILE A 7 -11.58 -2.84 9.10
C ILE A 7 -11.93 -4.32 8.85
N ALA A 8 -12.90 -4.86 9.56
CA ALA A 8 -13.33 -6.25 9.38
C ALA A 8 -13.87 -6.50 7.96
N CYS A 9 -14.66 -5.60 7.42
CA CYS A 9 -15.18 -5.68 6.05
C CYS A 9 -14.03 -5.69 5.01
N PHE A 10 -13.03 -4.84 5.17
CA PHE A 10 -11.88 -4.72 4.29
C PHE A 10 -11.03 -6.00 4.24
N LEU A 11 -10.72 -6.57 5.40
CA LEU A 11 -9.97 -7.83 5.49
C LEU A 11 -10.76 -9.01 4.91
N GLN A 12 -12.05 -9.04 5.13
CA GLN A 12 -12.95 -10.05 4.57
C GLN A 12 -13.02 -9.95 3.04
N GLN A 13 -13.00 -8.76 2.46
CA GLN A 13 -12.96 -8.56 1.01
C GLN A 13 -11.73 -9.22 0.39
N ALA A 14 -10.55 -9.09 0.99
CA ALA A 14 -9.33 -9.72 0.51
C ALA A 14 -9.46 -11.25 0.44
N VAL A 15 -10.05 -11.88 1.46
CA VAL A 15 -10.36 -13.32 1.47
C VAL A 15 -11.33 -13.69 0.35
N GLN A 16 -12.36 -12.86 0.10
CA GLN A 16 -13.30 -13.10 -0.99
C GLN A 16 -12.65 -12.94 -2.37
N HIS A 17 -11.72 -11.99 -2.52
CA HIS A 17 -10.94 -11.84 -3.76
C HIS A 17 -10.13 -13.11 -4.08
N ALA A 18 -9.46 -13.69 -3.07
CA ALA A 18 -8.73 -14.95 -3.25
C ALA A 18 -9.67 -16.09 -3.65
N ARG A 19 -10.81 -16.24 -2.97
CA ARG A 19 -11.84 -17.25 -3.30
C ARG A 19 -12.45 -17.07 -4.68
N ALA A 20 -12.54 -15.82 -5.17
CA ALA A 20 -13.00 -15.52 -6.51
C ALA A 20 -11.94 -15.78 -7.60
N GLY A 21 -10.72 -16.21 -7.22
CA GLY A 21 -9.64 -16.57 -8.14
C GLY A 21 -8.80 -15.40 -8.62
N LEU A 22 -8.89 -14.23 -7.99
CA LEU A 22 -7.97 -13.12 -8.27
C LEU A 22 -6.55 -13.50 -7.88
N LYS A 23 -5.55 -12.94 -8.59
CA LYS A 23 -4.15 -13.34 -8.48
C LYS A 23 -3.26 -12.33 -7.76
N ALA A 24 -3.78 -11.17 -7.43
CA ALA A 24 -3.08 -10.12 -6.71
C ALA A 24 -4.09 -9.19 -6.03
N ILE A 25 -3.63 -8.45 -5.04
CA ILE A 25 -4.40 -7.43 -4.33
C ILE A 25 -3.68 -6.10 -4.49
N TYR A 26 -4.41 -5.05 -4.85
CA TYR A 26 -3.91 -3.68 -4.81
C TYR A 26 -4.40 -2.97 -3.55
N MET A 27 -3.45 -2.49 -2.75
CA MET A 27 -3.73 -1.71 -1.55
C MET A 27 -3.69 -0.21 -1.88
N SER A 28 -4.85 0.36 -2.14
CA SER A 28 -5.01 1.75 -2.56
C SER A 28 -4.87 2.74 -1.41
N GLY A 29 -4.01 3.74 -1.57
CA GLY A 29 -3.89 4.86 -0.64
C GLY A 29 -5.18 5.67 -0.53
N TRP A 30 -5.92 5.84 -1.63
CA TRP A 30 -7.23 6.48 -1.62
C TRP A 30 -8.23 5.78 -0.68
N GLN A 31 -8.32 4.45 -0.72
CA GLN A 31 -9.19 3.70 0.17
C GLN A 31 -8.71 3.76 1.63
N VAL A 32 -7.40 3.75 1.85
CA VAL A 32 -6.84 3.94 3.19
C VAL A 32 -7.19 5.32 3.74
N ALA A 33 -7.04 6.37 2.95
CA ALA A 33 -7.45 7.72 3.34
C ALA A 33 -8.92 7.77 3.75
N ALA A 34 -9.80 7.18 2.94
CA ALA A 34 -11.24 7.27 3.13
C ALA A 34 -11.77 6.42 4.30
N ALA A 35 -11.22 5.22 4.53
CA ALA A 35 -11.89 4.24 5.39
C ALA A 35 -10.99 3.37 6.27
N ASN A 36 -9.67 3.36 6.10
CA ASN A 36 -8.81 2.38 6.78
C ASN A 36 -7.45 2.97 7.23
N ASN A 37 -7.44 4.21 7.69
CA ASN A 37 -6.23 4.82 8.25
C ASN A 37 -6.17 4.68 9.77
N THR A 38 -4.95 4.72 10.31
CA THR A 38 -4.69 4.55 11.74
C THR A 38 -5.14 5.72 12.61
N ALA A 39 -5.52 6.86 12.01
CA ALA A 39 -6.13 7.98 12.71
C ALA A 39 -7.64 7.78 12.95
N ASN A 40 -8.26 6.74 12.36
CA ASN A 40 -9.71 6.49 12.43
C ASN A 40 -10.55 7.70 11.97
N THR A 41 -10.07 8.39 10.95
CA THR A 41 -10.68 9.59 10.38
C THR A 41 -10.91 9.40 8.88
N VAL A 42 -11.85 10.14 8.32
CA VAL A 42 -12.09 10.19 6.88
C VAL A 42 -11.27 11.33 6.29
N TYR A 43 -10.29 11.01 5.45
CA TYR A 43 -9.47 11.98 4.74
C TYR A 43 -9.75 11.97 3.23
N PRO A 44 -9.57 13.11 2.56
CA PRO A 44 -9.40 13.11 1.11
C PRO A 44 -8.08 12.43 0.76
N ASP A 45 -7.94 12.01 -0.50
CA ASP A 45 -6.71 11.39 -1.03
C ASP A 45 -5.61 12.44 -1.28
N GLN A 46 -5.02 12.92 -0.20
CA GLN A 46 -4.00 13.98 -0.16
C GLN A 46 -2.85 13.64 0.80
N SER A 47 -2.64 12.37 1.10
CA SER A 47 -1.58 11.89 2.01
C SER A 47 -1.64 12.54 3.41
N LEU A 48 -2.85 12.78 3.92
CA LEU A 48 -3.07 13.38 5.25
C LEU A 48 -3.13 12.35 6.37
N TYR A 49 -3.30 11.09 6.03
CA TYR A 49 -3.33 10.00 7.02
C TYR A 49 -1.93 9.67 7.53
N PRO A 50 -1.81 9.06 8.73
CA PRO A 50 -0.51 8.66 9.26
C PRO A 50 0.22 7.67 8.34
N VAL A 51 1.53 7.86 8.19
CA VAL A 51 2.38 7.09 7.25
C VAL A 51 2.33 5.57 7.45
N ASN A 52 2.07 5.10 8.67
CA ASN A 52 1.95 3.69 9.00
C ASN A 52 0.60 3.05 8.60
N SER A 53 -0.32 3.82 8.03
CA SER A 53 -1.68 3.33 7.73
C SER A 53 -1.69 2.23 6.66
N VAL A 54 -0.99 2.45 5.55
CA VAL A 54 -0.90 1.44 4.47
C VAL A 54 -0.15 0.18 4.94
N PRO A 55 1.04 0.27 5.57
CA PRO A 55 1.69 -0.92 6.14
C PRO A 55 0.80 -1.70 7.11
N THR A 56 0.07 -1.00 7.98
CA THR A 56 -0.88 -1.66 8.91
C THR A 56 -1.98 -2.40 8.17
N ALA A 57 -2.54 -1.81 7.12
CA ALA A 57 -3.56 -2.44 6.29
C ALA A 57 -3.01 -3.68 5.55
N VAL A 58 -1.83 -3.60 4.95
CA VAL A 58 -1.15 -4.72 4.29
C VAL A 58 -0.93 -5.88 5.27
N LYS A 59 -0.42 -5.60 6.47
CA LYS A 59 -0.24 -6.60 7.52
C LYS A 59 -1.55 -7.27 7.93
N GLY A 60 -2.61 -6.47 8.06
CA GLY A 60 -3.95 -6.98 8.35
C GLY A 60 -4.46 -7.94 7.29
N ILE A 61 -4.33 -7.58 6.01
CA ILE A 61 -4.72 -8.44 4.87
C ILE A 61 -3.93 -9.75 4.89
N ASN A 62 -2.60 -9.69 5.00
CA ASN A 62 -1.76 -10.89 5.07
C ASN A 62 -2.16 -11.81 6.21
N ASN A 63 -2.50 -11.26 7.37
CA ASN A 63 -2.97 -12.06 8.50
C ASN A 63 -4.34 -12.70 8.23
N ALA A 64 -5.27 -12.00 7.57
CA ALA A 64 -6.57 -12.54 7.21
C ALA A 64 -6.45 -13.68 6.18
N LEU A 65 -5.62 -13.49 5.15
CA LEU A 65 -5.35 -14.51 4.14
C LEU A 65 -4.67 -15.75 4.75
N ARG A 66 -3.65 -15.55 5.58
CA ARG A 66 -3.00 -16.64 6.32
C ARG A 66 -3.99 -17.41 7.20
N ARG A 67 -4.90 -16.70 7.88
CA ARG A 67 -5.93 -17.36 8.68
C ARG A 67 -6.90 -18.17 7.84
N ALA A 68 -7.30 -17.65 6.68
CA ALA A 68 -8.17 -18.38 5.75
C ALA A 68 -7.48 -19.65 5.23
N ASP A 69 -6.20 -19.58 4.89
CA ASP A 69 -5.39 -20.74 4.50
C ASP A 69 -5.30 -21.80 5.62
N GLN A 70 -5.02 -21.38 6.86
CA GLN A 70 -4.97 -22.26 8.01
C GLN A 70 -6.32 -23.00 8.23
N MET A 71 -7.44 -22.29 8.10
CA MET A 71 -8.76 -22.89 8.25
C MET A 71 -9.05 -23.89 7.13
N GLN A 72 -8.79 -23.51 5.87
CA GLN A 72 -8.95 -24.41 4.72
C GLN A 72 -8.14 -25.70 4.88
N THR A 73 -6.88 -25.56 5.31
CA THR A 73 -5.98 -26.70 5.53
C THR A 73 -6.49 -27.61 6.66
N LEU A 74 -6.92 -27.03 7.78
CA LEU A 74 -7.46 -27.78 8.93
C LEU A 74 -8.73 -28.53 8.57
N GLU A 75 -9.64 -27.90 7.83
CA GLU A 75 -10.93 -28.45 7.43
C GLU A 75 -10.84 -29.36 6.20
N GLN A 76 -9.69 -29.41 5.52
CA GLN A 76 -9.49 -30.08 4.24
C GLN A 76 -10.58 -29.66 3.19
N SER A 77 -10.94 -28.38 3.19
CA SER A 77 -12.13 -27.82 2.53
C SER A 77 -11.80 -27.00 1.28
N GLY A 78 -10.87 -27.44 0.43
CA GLY A 78 -10.58 -26.78 -0.84
C GLY A 78 -9.10 -26.61 -1.13
N ASP A 79 -8.82 -25.89 -2.22
CA ASP A 79 -7.48 -25.70 -2.80
C ASP A 79 -7.19 -24.22 -3.18
N THR A 80 -7.92 -23.27 -2.59
CA THR A 80 -7.71 -21.85 -2.84
C THR A 80 -6.31 -21.44 -2.41
N ASP A 81 -5.53 -20.84 -3.31
CA ASP A 81 -4.28 -20.18 -2.96
C ASP A 81 -4.59 -18.81 -2.32
N PHE A 82 -4.37 -18.69 -1.02
CA PHE A 82 -4.58 -17.46 -0.25
C PHE A 82 -3.32 -16.59 -0.20
N TYR A 83 -2.16 -17.05 -0.64
CA TYR A 83 -0.90 -16.27 -0.60
C TYR A 83 -0.77 -15.30 -1.78
N LEU A 84 -1.79 -14.43 -1.93
CA LEU A 84 -1.80 -13.45 -3.01
C LEU A 84 -0.78 -12.35 -2.78
N PRO A 85 0.01 -11.96 -3.81
CA PRO A 85 0.89 -10.81 -3.72
C PRO A 85 0.08 -9.52 -3.55
N ILE A 86 0.53 -8.67 -2.62
CA ILE A 86 -0.07 -7.35 -2.37
C ILE A 86 0.86 -6.28 -2.94
N VAL A 87 0.31 -5.44 -3.83
CA VAL A 87 0.94 -4.22 -4.32
C VAL A 87 0.39 -3.05 -3.52
N ALA A 88 1.27 -2.31 -2.85
CA ALA A 88 0.90 -1.24 -1.93
C ALA A 88 1.25 0.16 -2.44
N ASP A 89 0.37 1.10 -2.14
CA ASP A 89 0.54 2.52 -2.45
C ASP A 89 1.40 3.19 -1.37
N ALA A 90 2.55 3.73 -1.75
CA ALA A 90 3.41 4.54 -0.89
C ALA A 90 3.24 6.05 -1.13
N GLU A 91 2.22 6.45 -1.91
CA GLU A 91 1.98 7.85 -2.22
C GLU A 91 3.27 8.50 -2.79
N ALA A 92 3.54 9.76 -2.40
CA ALA A 92 4.80 10.44 -2.73
C ALA A 92 5.95 10.16 -1.72
N GLY A 93 5.81 9.14 -0.87
CA GLY A 93 6.82 8.75 0.12
C GLY A 93 6.75 9.49 1.46
N PHE A 94 5.74 10.32 1.68
CA PHE A 94 5.48 11.07 2.93
C PHE A 94 6.62 11.98 3.39
N GLY A 95 7.47 12.45 2.48
CA GLY A 95 8.58 13.36 2.78
C GLY A 95 9.77 13.16 1.85
N GLY A 96 10.97 13.19 2.41
CA GLY A 96 12.22 13.01 1.65
C GLY A 96 12.64 11.53 1.51
N ALA A 97 13.86 11.33 1.03
CA ALA A 97 14.43 9.99 0.80
C ALA A 97 14.47 9.12 2.07
N LEU A 98 14.73 9.70 3.25
CA LEU A 98 14.73 8.96 4.50
C LEU A 98 13.32 8.48 4.88
N ASN A 99 12.29 9.29 4.64
CA ASN A 99 10.91 8.89 4.86
C ASN A 99 10.51 7.73 3.91
N ALA A 100 10.95 7.81 2.65
CA ALA A 100 10.70 6.75 1.68
C ALA A 100 11.41 5.43 2.07
N TYR A 101 12.64 5.50 2.58
CA TYR A 101 13.37 4.35 3.11
C TYR A 101 12.60 3.68 4.27
N GLU A 102 12.22 4.45 5.28
CA GLU A 102 11.50 3.94 6.46
C GLU A 102 10.13 3.36 6.07
N LEU A 103 9.39 4.06 5.21
CA LEU A 103 8.11 3.57 4.72
C LEU A 103 8.28 2.24 3.96
N MET A 104 9.29 2.14 3.11
CA MET A 104 9.58 0.90 2.38
C MET A 104 9.94 -0.24 3.33
N MET A 105 10.73 0.00 4.38
CA MET A 105 11.01 -1.01 5.42
C MET A 105 9.72 -1.50 6.09
N HIS A 106 8.82 -0.60 6.48
CA HIS A 106 7.54 -0.96 7.06
C HIS A 106 6.63 -1.74 6.09
N MET A 107 6.65 -1.40 4.79
CA MET A 107 5.92 -2.15 3.76
C MET A 107 6.46 -3.58 3.61
N ILE A 108 7.77 -3.74 3.61
CA ILE A 108 8.44 -5.05 3.57
C ILE A 108 8.08 -5.89 4.80
N GLU A 109 8.18 -5.32 5.99
CA GLU A 109 7.82 -5.98 7.25
C GLU A 109 6.34 -6.37 7.31
N ALA A 110 5.47 -5.59 6.68
CA ALA A 110 4.06 -5.91 6.55
C ALA A 110 3.77 -7.02 5.53
N GLY A 111 4.76 -7.36 4.67
CA GLY A 111 4.67 -8.40 3.65
C GLY A 111 4.12 -7.92 2.31
N ALA A 112 4.36 -6.66 1.93
CA ALA A 112 4.07 -6.17 0.59
C ALA A 112 4.99 -6.86 -0.43
N ALA A 113 4.42 -7.38 -1.51
CA ALA A 113 5.16 -7.98 -2.62
C ALA A 113 5.65 -6.93 -3.63
N GLY A 114 4.96 -5.81 -3.70
CA GLY A 114 5.34 -4.66 -4.50
C GLY A 114 4.89 -3.36 -3.87
N VAL A 115 5.62 -2.28 -4.13
CA VAL A 115 5.33 -0.94 -3.61
C VAL A 115 5.55 0.07 -4.73
N HIS A 116 4.61 0.97 -4.95
CA HIS A 116 4.82 2.08 -5.87
C HIS A 116 4.95 3.42 -5.15
N PHE A 117 5.82 4.26 -5.71
CA PHE A 117 6.00 5.65 -5.31
C PHE A 117 5.68 6.55 -6.49
N GLU A 118 5.04 7.67 -6.24
CA GLU A 118 4.65 8.63 -7.27
C GLU A 118 5.47 9.92 -7.20
N ASP A 119 5.60 10.61 -8.33
CA ASP A 119 6.41 11.81 -8.49
C ASP A 119 5.68 13.12 -8.11
N GLN A 120 4.56 13.05 -7.40
CA GLN A 120 3.89 14.21 -6.88
C GLN A 120 4.69 14.86 -5.73
N LEU A 121 4.62 16.19 -5.63
CA LEU A 121 5.09 16.90 -4.45
C LEU A 121 4.19 16.57 -3.26
N ALA A 122 4.75 15.98 -2.21
CA ALA A 122 3.99 15.43 -1.08
C ALA A 122 3.08 16.46 -0.41
N SER A 123 3.52 17.73 -0.30
CA SER A 123 2.72 18.83 0.30
C SER A 123 1.56 19.29 -0.58
N GLU A 124 1.57 18.97 -1.88
CA GLU A 124 0.57 19.40 -2.87
C GLU A 124 -0.14 18.20 -3.52
N LYS A 125 -0.01 17.03 -2.92
CA LYS A 125 -0.54 15.78 -3.45
C LYS A 125 -2.05 15.85 -3.66
N LYS A 126 -2.50 15.40 -4.82
CA LYS A 126 -3.91 15.28 -5.21
C LYS A 126 -4.24 13.86 -5.64
N CYS A 127 -5.54 13.51 -5.52
CA CYS A 127 -6.07 12.26 -6.02
C CYS A 127 -5.73 12.06 -7.50
N GLY A 128 -5.46 10.82 -7.90
CA GLY A 128 -5.14 10.46 -9.28
C GLY A 128 -6.11 10.96 -10.35
N HIS A 129 -7.38 11.17 -9.99
CA HIS A 129 -8.43 11.67 -10.89
C HIS A 129 -8.45 13.19 -11.07
N LEU A 130 -7.69 13.94 -10.27
CA LEU A 130 -7.69 15.41 -10.31
C LEU A 130 -6.55 15.92 -11.20
N GLY A 131 -6.82 16.98 -11.94
CA GLY A 131 -5.82 17.75 -12.68
C GLY A 131 -5.04 18.72 -11.79
N GLY A 132 -4.01 19.36 -12.36
CA GLY A 132 -3.22 20.37 -11.67
C GLY A 132 -2.31 19.80 -10.60
N LYS A 133 -1.75 18.64 -10.83
CA LYS A 133 -0.77 18.00 -9.94
C LYS A 133 0.57 18.70 -10.04
N VAL A 134 1.24 18.83 -8.91
CA VAL A 134 2.59 19.39 -8.82
C VAL A 134 3.59 18.24 -8.72
N LEU A 135 4.52 18.19 -9.68
CA LEU A 135 5.55 17.15 -9.72
C LEU A 135 6.83 17.61 -9.03
N VAL A 136 7.57 16.65 -8.50
CA VAL A 136 8.93 16.88 -8.03
C VAL A 136 9.93 16.82 -9.20
N PRO A 137 11.11 17.47 -9.09
CA PRO A 137 12.17 17.28 -10.07
C PRO A 137 12.58 15.82 -10.20
N THR A 138 12.89 15.36 -11.40
CA THR A 138 13.30 13.97 -11.69
C THR A 138 14.39 13.45 -10.74
N GLN A 139 15.37 14.27 -10.40
CA GLN A 139 16.45 13.89 -9.46
C GLN A 139 15.93 13.62 -8.03
N GLN A 140 14.84 14.26 -7.63
CA GLN A 140 14.21 13.97 -6.34
C GLN A 140 13.48 12.61 -6.38
N MET A 141 12.76 12.32 -7.47
CA MET A 141 12.11 11.03 -7.65
C MET A 141 13.14 9.89 -7.72
N ILE A 142 14.25 10.08 -8.42
CA ILE A 142 15.35 9.10 -8.43
C ILE A 142 15.88 8.83 -7.01
N ARG A 143 16.05 9.85 -6.18
CA ARG A 143 16.49 9.67 -4.78
C ARG A 143 15.47 8.89 -3.95
N THR A 144 14.18 9.14 -4.14
CA THR A 144 13.09 8.40 -3.49
C THR A 144 13.13 6.92 -3.87
N LEU A 145 13.24 6.62 -5.16
CA LEU A 145 13.30 5.24 -5.65
C LEU A 145 14.58 4.51 -5.21
N ASN A 146 15.71 5.20 -5.20
CA ASN A 146 16.97 4.64 -4.69
C ASN A 146 16.90 4.34 -3.19
N ALA A 147 16.23 5.19 -2.41
CA ALA A 147 16.01 4.94 -0.98
C ALA A 147 15.12 3.72 -0.76
N ALA A 148 14.05 3.58 -1.53
CA ALA A 148 13.19 2.40 -1.50
C ALA A 148 13.95 1.13 -1.92
N ARG A 149 14.78 1.20 -2.98
CA ARG A 149 15.63 0.07 -3.39
C ARG A 149 16.64 -0.31 -2.31
N LEU A 150 17.29 0.66 -1.70
CA LEU A 150 18.23 0.43 -0.60
C LEU A 150 17.55 -0.30 0.57
N ALA A 151 16.32 0.08 0.92
CA ALA A 151 15.55 -0.59 1.97
C ALA A 151 15.35 -2.08 1.65
N ALA A 152 14.97 -2.40 0.42
CA ALA A 152 14.78 -3.79 0.00
C ALA A 152 16.11 -4.56 -0.04
N ASP A 153 17.21 -3.94 -0.48
CA ASP A 153 18.54 -4.55 -0.49
C ASP A 153 19.04 -4.83 0.92
N VAL A 154 18.85 -3.89 1.85
CA VAL A 154 19.21 -4.08 3.28
C VAL A 154 18.39 -5.17 3.92
N ALA A 155 17.10 -5.24 3.61
CA ALA A 155 16.20 -6.31 4.09
C ALA A 155 16.49 -7.67 3.41
N GLY A 156 17.24 -7.71 2.32
CA GLY A 156 17.55 -8.94 1.58
C GLY A 156 16.34 -9.55 0.89
N VAL A 157 15.42 -8.74 0.35
CA VAL A 157 14.18 -9.18 -0.28
C VAL A 157 14.01 -8.66 -1.70
N ASP A 158 13.28 -9.41 -2.52
CA ASP A 158 13.01 -9.09 -3.94
C ASP A 158 11.71 -8.29 -4.13
N THR A 159 11.32 -7.46 -3.15
CA THR A 159 10.11 -6.64 -3.26
C THR A 159 10.18 -5.73 -4.49
N VAL A 160 9.16 -5.78 -5.32
CA VAL A 160 9.08 -5.00 -6.56
C VAL A 160 8.85 -3.52 -6.23
N ILE A 161 9.70 -2.65 -6.79
CA ILE A 161 9.54 -1.20 -6.66
C ILE A 161 9.08 -0.65 -8.00
N MET A 162 7.95 0.07 -7.99
CA MET A 162 7.36 0.65 -9.19
C MET A 162 7.42 2.17 -9.12
N ALA A 163 7.94 2.78 -10.17
CA ALA A 163 7.86 4.22 -10.38
C ALA A 163 6.50 4.55 -11.02
N ARG A 164 5.70 5.37 -10.34
CA ARG A 164 4.47 5.94 -10.89
C ARG A 164 4.72 7.39 -11.27
N THR A 165 4.19 7.82 -12.40
CA THR A 165 4.18 9.23 -12.79
C THR A 165 2.75 9.74 -12.94
N ASP A 166 2.50 10.95 -12.47
CA ASP A 166 1.26 11.69 -12.63
C ASP A 166 1.41 12.86 -13.64
N ALA A 167 2.44 12.81 -14.49
CA ALA A 167 2.80 13.88 -15.43
C ALA A 167 1.69 14.26 -16.42
N GLU A 168 0.85 13.31 -16.82
CA GLU A 168 -0.25 13.58 -17.76
C GLU A 168 -1.26 14.60 -17.23
N ALA A 169 -1.47 14.64 -15.93
CA ALA A 169 -2.42 15.55 -15.26
C ALA A 169 -1.73 16.68 -14.49
N ALA A 170 -0.42 16.88 -14.69
CA ALA A 170 0.36 17.93 -14.07
C ALA A 170 0.18 19.28 -14.78
N THR A 171 0.49 20.38 -14.07
CA THR A 171 0.51 21.75 -14.58
C THR A 171 1.91 22.33 -14.55
#